data_498f1f558aaa34f90845f6997f97479e
#
_entry.id   498f1f558aaa34f90845f6997f97479e
#
_cell.length_a   1.000
_cell.length_b   1.000
_cell.length_c   1.000
_cell.angle_alpha   90.00
_cell.angle_beta   90.00
_cell.angle_gamma   90.00
#
_symmetry.space_group_name_H-M   'P 1'
#
loop_
_entity.id
_entity.type
_entity.pdbx_description
1 polymer ?
#
loop_
_entity_poly.entity_id
_entity_poly.type
_entity_poly.pdbx_seq_one_letter_code
_entity_poly.pdbx_strand_id
1 'polypeptide(L)'
;SAVNGFINSVAAQSPDSQIAIVKFAGKKSDRVGNDTYRDGQYTYNYSQIVKNLTAAGTGADNLKAAVSALHPAGATAADYGMQHAQSIINGAANDGKKKVVIMFTDGEPNHHSGFDDDVANAAIRASKGIKDNGATVYTIGVFSGANGAPISPLSGVSNTNKYMHLVSSNYKNATSMSSTGSSTYPGGGKSYF
;
A
#
# COMPACT_ATOMS: atom_id res chain seq x y z
N SER A 1 -16.69 5.44 -2.57
CA SER A 1 -15.61 4.45 -2.69
C SER A 1 -15.38 3.71 -1.37
N ALA A 2 -14.81 2.50 -1.41
CA ALA A 2 -14.47 1.73 -0.21
C ALA A 2 -13.55 2.52 0.74
N VAL A 3 -12.60 3.28 0.17
CA VAL A 3 -11.68 4.13 0.95
C VAL A 3 -12.42 5.23 1.69
N ASN A 4 -13.43 5.87 1.09
CA ASN A 4 -14.25 6.87 1.77
C ASN A 4 -15.06 6.25 2.92
N GLY A 5 -15.57 5.04 2.74
CA GLY A 5 -16.24 4.27 3.81
C GLY A 5 -15.29 3.98 4.97
N PHE A 6 -14.05 3.57 4.67
CA PHE A 6 -13.02 3.36 5.68
C PHE A 6 -12.70 4.66 6.46
N ILE A 7 -12.50 5.79 5.77
CA ILE A 7 -12.26 7.09 6.41
C ILE A 7 -13.40 7.45 7.37
N ASN A 8 -14.65 7.28 6.93
CA ASN A 8 -15.82 7.55 7.78
C ASN A 8 -15.85 6.66 9.03
N SER A 9 -15.53 5.36 8.87
CA SER A 9 -15.49 4.42 9.99
C SER A 9 -14.41 4.79 11.01
N VAL A 10 -13.21 5.16 10.54
CA VAL A 10 -12.12 5.60 11.42
C VAL A 10 -12.48 6.92 12.10
N ALA A 11 -13.05 7.89 11.38
CA ALA A 11 -13.48 9.17 11.94
C ALA A 11 -14.52 9.00 13.06
N ALA A 12 -15.44 8.05 12.92
CA ALA A 12 -16.47 7.77 13.90
C ALA A 12 -15.98 6.99 15.12
N GLN A 13 -15.08 6.00 14.91
CA GLN A 13 -14.68 5.06 15.96
C GLN A 13 -13.38 5.47 16.67
N SER A 14 -12.52 6.23 15.99
CA SER A 14 -11.19 6.62 16.47
C SER A 14 -10.79 7.98 15.88
N PRO A 15 -11.48 9.08 16.25
CA PRO A 15 -11.30 10.40 15.65
C PRO A 15 -9.88 10.97 15.81
N ASP A 16 -9.14 10.54 16.84
CA ASP A 16 -7.76 10.93 17.11
C ASP A 16 -6.74 10.16 16.27
N SER A 17 -7.17 9.16 15.50
CA SER A 17 -6.32 8.49 14.54
C SER A 17 -5.93 9.43 13.41
N GLN A 18 -4.75 9.22 12.85
CA GLN A 18 -4.26 9.99 11.70
C GLN A 18 -4.22 9.11 10.45
N ILE A 19 -4.66 9.66 9.33
CA ILE A 19 -4.66 9.00 8.02
C ILE A 19 -3.80 9.81 7.07
N ALA A 20 -2.91 9.14 6.35
CA ALA A 20 -2.21 9.67 5.19
C ALA A 20 -2.72 8.96 3.93
N ILE A 21 -2.65 9.63 2.79
CA ILE A 21 -3.04 9.07 1.50
C ILE A 21 -1.84 9.11 0.57
N VAL A 22 -1.50 7.95 0.01
CA VAL A 22 -0.48 7.77 -1.02
C VAL A 22 -1.15 7.22 -2.26
N LYS A 23 -0.85 7.80 -3.42
CA LYS A 23 -1.15 7.21 -4.73
C LYS A 23 0.11 6.66 -5.35
N PHE A 24 -0.01 5.60 -6.13
CA PHE A 24 1.09 5.06 -6.92
C PHE A 24 0.62 4.71 -8.34
N ALA A 25 1.38 5.14 -9.32
CA ALA A 25 1.10 4.94 -10.74
C ALA A 25 2.39 5.00 -11.58
N GLY A 26 2.83 6.19 -11.99
CA GLY A 26 4.03 6.39 -12.79
C GLY A 26 5.24 6.84 -11.97
N LYS A 27 6.00 7.82 -12.50
CA LYS A 27 7.25 8.36 -11.92
C LYS A 27 7.06 8.81 -10.47
N LYS A 28 8.08 8.62 -9.65
CA LYS A 28 8.07 9.09 -8.26
C LYS A 28 8.17 10.62 -8.19
N SER A 29 7.40 11.24 -7.29
CA SER A 29 7.54 12.64 -6.91
C SER A 29 7.50 12.77 -5.39
N ASP A 30 8.44 13.51 -4.81
CA ASP A 30 8.51 13.78 -3.38
C ASP A 30 7.67 14.99 -2.95
N ARG A 31 7.01 15.67 -3.90
CA ARG A 31 6.04 16.75 -3.59
C ARG A 31 4.77 16.15 -3.03
N VAL A 32 4.18 16.79 -2.04
CA VAL A 32 2.86 16.43 -1.53
C VAL A 32 1.79 17.05 -2.42
N GLY A 33 0.84 16.26 -2.88
CA GLY A 33 -0.26 16.73 -3.73
C GLY A 33 -0.80 15.67 -4.68
N ASN A 34 -1.46 16.12 -5.73
CA ASN A 34 -2.05 15.27 -6.75
C ASN A 34 -1.53 15.68 -8.14
N ASP A 35 -0.22 15.68 -8.31
CA ASP A 35 0.42 16.10 -9.54
C ASP A 35 0.33 15.01 -10.63
N THR A 36 0.36 15.48 -11.87
CA THR A 36 0.44 14.66 -13.08
C THR A 36 1.63 15.13 -13.93
N TYR A 37 2.02 14.32 -14.90
CA TYR A 37 2.98 14.67 -15.94
C TYR A 37 2.52 14.16 -17.29
N ARG A 38 3.09 14.73 -18.35
CA ARG A 38 2.87 14.26 -19.71
C ARG A 38 4.04 13.39 -20.17
N ASP A 39 3.68 12.32 -20.89
CA ASP A 39 4.63 11.48 -21.60
C ASP A 39 4.02 11.23 -23.00
N GLY A 40 4.61 11.86 -24.01
CA GLY A 40 4.00 11.94 -25.35
C GLY A 40 2.62 12.61 -25.30
N GLN A 41 1.63 11.91 -25.83
CA GLN A 41 0.23 12.40 -25.87
C GLN A 41 -0.57 12.07 -24.60
N TYR A 42 -0.03 11.25 -23.68
CA TYR A 42 -0.74 10.77 -22.51
C TYR A 42 -0.39 11.57 -21.26
N THR A 43 -1.33 11.67 -20.35
CA THR A 43 -1.14 12.24 -19.01
C THR A 43 -1.08 11.09 -17.99
N TYR A 44 -0.08 11.13 -17.13
CA TYR A 44 0.16 10.11 -16.09
C TYR A 44 0.13 10.75 -14.70
N ASN A 45 -0.32 10.00 -13.71
CA ASN A 45 -0.13 10.36 -12.31
C ASN A 45 1.30 10.09 -11.87
N TYR A 46 1.85 10.97 -11.01
CA TYR A 46 3.00 10.64 -10.20
C TYR A 46 2.63 9.65 -9.08
N SER A 47 3.58 8.80 -8.70
CA SER A 47 3.55 8.12 -7.39
C SER A 47 3.93 9.15 -6.32
N GLN A 48 3.02 9.45 -5.38
CA GLN A 48 3.12 10.65 -4.57
C GLN A 48 2.33 10.56 -3.28
N ILE A 49 2.80 11.20 -2.22
CA ILE A 49 1.98 11.47 -1.04
C ILE A 49 0.90 12.49 -1.43
N VAL A 50 -0.36 12.11 -1.39
CA VAL A 50 -1.49 12.99 -1.71
C VAL A 50 -1.87 13.85 -0.49
N LYS A 51 -1.89 13.21 0.70
CA LYS A 51 -2.13 13.86 2.00
C LYS A 51 -1.18 13.29 3.04
N ASN A 52 -0.54 14.17 3.79
CA ASN A 52 0.20 13.81 4.99
C ASN A 52 -0.76 13.33 6.09
N LEU A 53 -0.20 12.80 7.19
CA LEU A 53 -0.95 12.40 8.37
C LEU A 53 -1.91 13.53 8.81
N THR A 54 -3.20 13.24 8.76
CA THR A 54 -4.31 14.17 9.01
C THR A 54 -5.26 13.51 10.00
N ALA A 55 -5.68 14.21 11.04
CA ALA A 55 -6.62 13.69 12.03
C ALA A 55 -7.92 13.23 11.35
N ALA A 56 -8.36 12.02 11.65
CA ALA A 56 -9.52 11.43 10.99
C ALA A 56 -10.81 12.16 11.36
N GLY A 57 -10.99 12.56 12.62
CA GLY A 57 -12.20 13.22 13.08
C GLY A 57 -12.43 14.59 12.43
N THR A 58 -11.43 15.48 12.49
CA THR A 58 -11.55 16.85 11.97
C THR A 58 -11.19 16.97 10.48
N GLY A 59 -10.44 16.02 9.93
CA GLY A 59 -9.93 16.05 8.56
C GLY A 59 -10.65 15.12 7.59
N ALA A 60 -11.71 14.40 8.02
CA ALA A 60 -12.38 13.39 7.20
C ALA A 60 -12.82 13.92 5.82
N ASP A 61 -13.40 15.10 5.74
CA ASP A 61 -13.88 15.66 4.48
C ASP A 61 -12.72 16.02 3.54
N ASN A 62 -11.62 16.55 4.07
CA ASN A 62 -10.41 16.81 3.29
C ASN A 62 -9.77 15.54 2.77
N LEU A 63 -9.74 14.46 3.57
CA LEU A 63 -9.24 13.14 3.17
C LEU A 63 -10.12 12.54 2.07
N LYS A 64 -11.45 12.57 2.23
CA LYS A 64 -12.41 12.07 1.23
C LYS A 64 -12.35 12.86 -0.08
N ALA A 65 -12.24 14.19 0.01
CA ALA A 65 -12.07 15.04 -1.18
C ALA A 65 -10.79 14.69 -1.94
N ALA A 66 -9.69 14.47 -1.22
CA ALA A 66 -8.43 14.07 -1.83
C ALA A 66 -8.53 12.70 -2.56
N VAL A 67 -9.21 11.72 -1.95
CA VAL A 67 -9.47 10.41 -2.59
C VAL A 67 -10.38 10.55 -3.81
N SER A 68 -11.42 11.39 -3.71
CA SER A 68 -12.38 11.58 -4.82
C SER A 68 -11.78 12.32 -6.02
N ALA A 69 -10.71 13.07 -5.81
CA ALA A 69 -9.97 13.76 -6.88
C ALA A 69 -8.95 12.86 -7.61
N LEU A 70 -8.78 11.60 -7.18
CA LEU A 70 -7.87 10.66 -7.84
C LEU A 70 -8.51 10.09 -9.11
N HIS A 71 -7.74 10.06 -10.18
CA HIS A 71 -8.13 9.43 -11.44
C HIS A 71 -7.05 8.42 -11.85
N PRO A 72 -7.42 7.23 -12.36
CA PRO A 72 -6.46 6.23 -12.79
C PRO A 72 -5.73 6.72 -14.05
N ALA A 73 -4.40 6.76 -14.00
CA ALA A 73 -3.55 7.06 -15.16
C ALA A 73 -2.10 6.68 -14.87
N GLY A 74 -1.56 5.74 -15.63
CA GLY A 74 -0.18 5.30 -15.52
C GLY A 74 -0.06 3.78 -15.32
N ALA A 75 1.07 3.36 -14.74
CA ALA A 75 1.39 1.99 -14.43
C ALA A 75 0.97 1.63 -12.97
N THR A 76 1.58 0.60 -12.40
CA THR A 76 1.38 0.16 -11.02
C THR A 76 2.73 0.19 -10.27
N ALA A 77 3.32 1.39 -10.14
CA ALA A 77 4.61 1.60 -9.49
C ALA A 77 4.48 1.44 -7.95
N ALA A 78 4.19 0.22 -7.53
CA ALA A 78 3.93 -0.13 -6.14
C ALA A 78 5.15 0.05 -5.23
N ASP A 79 6.36 -0.07 -5.78
CA ASP A 79 7.62 0.23 -5.10
C ASP A 79 7.68 1.68 -4.61
N TYR A 80 7.33 2.64 -5.46
CA TYR A 80 7.27 4.06 -5.08
C TYR A 80 6.17 4.33 -4.07
N GLY A 81 5.01 3.69 -4.22
CA GLY A 81 3.94 3.76 -3.24
C GLY A 81 4.36 3.30 -1.86
N MET A 82 5.01 2.13 -1.78
CA MET A 82 5.49 1.57 -0.52
C MET A 82 6.67 2.35 0.07
N GLN A 83 7.56 2.94 -0.76
CA GLN A 83 8.61 3.85 -0.29
C GLN A 83 8.04 5.13 0.35
N HIS A 84 6.99 5.72 -0.22
CA HIS A 84 6.29 6.85 0.38
C HIS A 84 5.62 6.47 1.70
N ALA A 85 4.96 5.31 1.75
CA ALA A 85 4.38 4.79 2.99
C ALA A 85 5.45 4.56 4.06
N GLN A 86 6.61 4.00 3.69
CA GLN A 86 7.75 3.82 4.59
C GLN A 86 8.27 5.16 5.13
N SER A 87 8.38 6.18 4.28
CA SER A 87 8.81 7.52 4.69
C SER A 87 7.84 8.13 5.72
N ILE A 88 6.53 7.99 5.51
CA ILE A 88 5.50 8.44 6.46
C ILE A 88 5.62 7.69 7.79
N ILE A 89 5.73 6.36 7.76
CA ILE A 89 5.85 5.53 8.97
C ILE A 89 7.12 5.87 9.76
N ASN A 90 8.25 6.10 9.07
CA ASN A 90 9.52 6.47 9.70
C ASN A 90 9.46 7.87 10.35
N GLY A 91 8.74 8.81 9.73
CA GLY A 91 8.54 10.18 10.25
C GLY A 91 7.42 10.30 11.29
N ALA A 92 6.57 9.30 11.44
CA ALA A 92 5.44 9.34 12.36
C ALA A 92 5.91 9.28 13.82
N ALA A 93 5.25 10.06 14.69
CA ALA A 93 5.56 10.11 16.11
C ALA A 93 5.53 8.70 16.75
N ASN A 94 6.39 8.49 17.73
CA ASN A 94 6.40 7.26 18.51
C ASN A 94 5.62 7.48 19.83
N ASP A 95 4.31 7.69 19.67
CA ASP A 95 3.37 8.07 20.74
C ASP A 95 2.56 6.88 21.28
N GLY A 96 3.01 5.65 21.01
CA GLY A 96 2.33 4.41 21.42
C GLY A 96 1.14 4.01 20.55
N LYS A 97 0.76 4.81 19.57
CA LYS A 97 -0.32 4.46 18.63
C LYS A 97 0.13 3.36 17.67
N LYS A 98 -0.81 2.48 17.32
CA LYS A 98 -0.56 1.43 16.32
C LYS A 98 -0.41 2.06 14.94
N LYS A 99 0.67 1.70 14.26
CA LYS A 99 0.94 2.10 12.88
C LYS A 99 0.44 1.01 11.93
N VAL A 100 -0.34 1.40 10.93
CA VAL A 100 -0.93 0.48 9.95
C VAL A 100 -0.75 1.06 8.55
N VAL A 101 -0.37 0.21 7.61
CA VAL A 101 -0.39 0.51 6.18
C VAL A 101 -1.39 -0.41 5.50
N ILE A 102 -2.25 0.14 4.65
CA ILE A 102 -3.19 -0.62 3.82
C ILE A 102 -2.88 -0.32 2.37
N MET A 103 -2.46 -1.32 1.62
CA MET A 103 -2.20 -1.22 0.20
C MET A 103 -3.36 -1.80 -0.58
N PHE A 104 -3.97 -0.98 -1.45
CA PHE A 104 -4.97 -1.42 -2.42
C PHE A 104 -4.34 -1.52 -3.80
N THR A 105 -4.58 -2.60 -4.54
CA THR A 105 -4.16 -2.74 -5.93
C THR A 105 -5.13 -3.61 -6.71
N ASP A 106 -5.33 -3.29 -7.97
CA ASP A 106 -6.10 -4.07 -8.95
C ASP A 106 -5.20 -4.73 -9.99
N GLY A 107 -3.88 -4.57 -9.89
CA GLY A 107 -2.93 -5.00 -10.90
C GLY A 107 -1.60 -5.51 -10.39
N GLU A 108 -0.84 -5.96 -11.36
CA GLU A 108 0.52 -6.44 -11.19
C GLU A 108 1.48 -5.26 -10.98
N PRO A 109 2.47 -5.38 -10.06
CA PRO A 109 3.46 -4.34 -9.85
C PRO A 109 4.31 -4.16 -11.12
N ASN A 110 4.37 -2.93 -11.64
CA ASN A 110 5.15 -2.62 -12.84
C ASN A 110 5.37 -1.12 -13.03
N HIS A 111 6.37 -0.77 -13.85
CA HIS A 111 6.57 0.60 -14.33
C HIS A 111 6.02 0.83 -15.75
N HIS A 112 5.63 -0.24 -16.45
CA HIS A 112 5.09 -0.18 -17.82
C HIS A 112 3.91 -1.13 -18.01
N SER A 113 4.16 -2.44 -18.05
CA SER A 113 3.12 -3.47 -18.25
C SER A 113 3.62 -4.85 -17.81
N GLY A 114 2.70 -5.72 -17.42
CA GLY A 114 2.99 -7.06 -16.94
C GLY A 114 3.64 -7.06 -15.55
N PHE A 115 3.86 -8.23 -15.00
CA PHE A 115 4.50 -8.38 -13.69
C PHE A 115 6.00 -8.08 -13.79
N ASP A 116 6.49 -7.13 -12.96
CA ASP A 116 7.89 -6.72 -12.90
C ASP A 116 8.48 -7.14 -11.54
N ASP A 117 9.41 -8.10 -11.57
CA ASP A 117 10.06 -8.62 -10.37
C ASP A 117 10.89 -7.55 -9.63
N ASP A 118 11.48 -6.58 -10.32
CA ASP A 118 12.27 -5.52 -9.69
C ASP A 118 11.38 -4.56 -8.91
N VAL A 119 10.24 -4.17 -9.48
CA VAL A 119 9.22 -3.36 -8.81
C VAL A 119 8.63 -4.12 -7.62
N ALA A 120 8.28 -5.40 -7.80
CA ALA A 120 7.78 -6.25 -6.73
C ALA A 120 8.80 -6.36 -5.59
N ASN A 121 10.06 -6.67 -5.90
CA ASN A 121 11.13 -6.80 -4.92
C ASN A 121 11.40 -5.50 -4.17
N ALA A 122 11.37 -4.35 -4.85
CA ALA A 122 11.55 -3.04 -4.22
C ALA A 122 10.38 -2.71 -3.26
N ALA A 123 9.14 -3.02 -3.64
CA ALA A 123 7.97 -2.86 -2.79
C ALA A 123 8.02 -3.78 -1.55
N ILE A 124 8.45 -5.04 -1.70
CA ILE A 124 8.63 -5.98 -0.59
C ILE A 124 9.69 -5.47 0.39
N ARG A 125 10.84 -4.95 -0.11
CA ARG A 125 11.88 -4.36 0.75
C ARG A 125 11.38 -3.13 1.50
N ALA A 126 10.65 -2.24 0.86
CA ALA A 126 10.05 -1.08 1.52
C ALA A 126 9.04 -1.52 2.60
N SER A 127 8.21 -2.53 2.29
CA SER A 127 7.30 -3.13 3.27
C SER A 127 8.03 -3.75 4.45
N LYS A 128 9.17 -4.42 4.20
CA LYS A 128 9.98 -4.94 5.31
C LYS A 128 10.43 -3.83 6.25
N GLY A 129 10.92 -2.71 5.74
CA GLY A 129 11.29 -1.55 6.56
C GLY A 129 10.11 -1.00 7.37
N ILE A 130 8.91 -0.99 6.81
CA ILE A 130 7.67 -0.63 7.52
C ILE A 130 7.39 -1.60 8.67
N LYS A 131 7.48 -2.91 8.40
CA LYS A 131 7.27 -3.98 9.40
C LYS A 131 8.34 -3.97 10.51
N ASP A 132 9.58 -3.68 10.16
CA ASP A 132 10.70 -3.54 11.12
C ASP A 132 10.49 -2.33 12.07
N ASN A 133 9.81 -1.29 11.60
CA ASN A 133 9.40 -0.14 12.41
C ASN A 133 8.13 -0.42 13.25
N GLY A 134 7.72 -1.67 13.37
CA GLY A 134 6.59 -2.11 14.20
C GLY A 134 5.21 -1.89 13.59
N ALA A 135 5.11 -1.45 12.32
CA ALA A 135 3.83 -1.28 11.67
C ALA A 135 3.27 -2.60 11.12
N THR A 136 1.95 -2.69 11.06
CA THR A 136 1.26 -3.79 10.38
C THR A 136 0.92 -3.37 8.96
N VAL A 137 1.22 -4.23 7.98
CA VAL A 137 0.90 -4.02 6.57
C VAL A 137 -0.20 -4.98 6.15
N TYR A 138 -1.32 -4.42 5.72
CA TYR A 138 -2.40 -5.14 5.04
C TYR A 138 -2.31 -4.90 3.54
N THR A 139 -2.67 -5.91 2.76
CA THR A 139 -2.83 -5.80 1.31
C THR A 139 -4.24 -6.18 0.92
N ILE A 140 -4.83 -5.48 -0.05
CA ILE A 140 -6.15 -5.74 -0.59
C ILE A 140 -6.03 -5.81 -2.10
N GLY A 141 -6.19 -7.00 -2.65
CA GLY A 141 -6.17 -7.25 -4.09
C GLY A 141 -7.59 -7.21 -4.67
N VAL A 142 -7.81 -6.37 -5.68
CA VAL A 142 -9.10 -6.22 -6.38
C VAL A 142 -8.94 -6.73 -7.83
N PHE A 143 -8.46 -7.95 -8.00
CA PHE A 143 -8.21 -8.58 -9.29
C PHE A 143 -8.79 -9.99 -9.35
N SER A 144 -9.04 -10.49 -10.56
CA SER A 144 -9.52 -11.86 -10.75
C SER A 144 -8.54 -12.89 -10.21
N GLY A 145 -9.00 -13.80 -9.36
CA GLY A 145 -8.17 -14.82 -8.73
C GLY A 145 -7.38 -14.31 -7.52
N ALA A 146 -7.69 -13.11 -6.98
CA ALA A 146 -7.14 -12.66 -5.71
C ALA A 146 -7.49 -13.67 -4.60
N ASN A 147 -6.47 -14.13 -3.89
CA ASN A 147 -6.62 -15.13 -2.84
C ASN A 147 -5.84 -14.72 -1.58
N GLY A 148 -6.56 -14.12 -0.64
CA GLY A 148 -6.04 -13.71 0.66
C GLY A 148 -6.08 -14.81 1.73
N ALA A 149 -6.50 -16.04 1.41
CA ALA A 149 -6.48 -17.15 2.37
C ALA A 149 -5.04 -17.43 2.86
N PRO A 150 -4.84 -17.84 4.12
CA PRO A 150 -3.53 -18.24 4.60
C PRO A 150 -2.90 -19.33 3.73
N ILE A 151 -1.75 -19.04 3.13
CA ILE A 151 -1.02 -19.97 2.26
C ILE A 151 0.41 -20.07 2.75
N SER A 152 0.87 -21.31 2.99
CA SER A 152 2.26 -21.61 3.33
C SER A 152 2.55 -23.07 2.96
N PRO A 153 3.55 -23.36 2.12
CA PRO A 153 4.43 -22.43 1.43
C PRO A 153 3.74 -21.72 0.25
N LEU A 154 4.37 -20.64 -0.27
CA LEU A 154 3.89 -19.89 -1.45
C LEU A 154 4.27 -20.54 -2.80
N SER A 155 4.72 -21.79 -2.81
CA SER A 155 5.03 -22.51 -4.04
C SER A 155 3.73 -22.83 -4.81
N GLY A 156 3.74 -22.60 -6.12
CA GLY A 156 2.58 -22.81 -6.99
C GLY A 156 1.50 -21.72 -6.90
N VAL A 157 1.74 -20.66 -6.12
CA VAL A 157 0.86 -19.49 -6.07
C VAL A 157 1.22 -18.54 -7.22
N SER A 158 0.23 -17.92 -7.85
CA SER A 158 0.48 -16.92 -8.91
C SER A 158 1.35 -15.77 -8.40
N ASN A 159 2.17 -15.18 -9.28
CA ASN A 159 3.11 -14.13 -8.90
C ASN A 159 2.41 -12.97 -8.18
N THR A 160 1.25 -12.53 -8.65
CA THR A 160 0.51 -11.41 -8.02
C THR A 160 0.03 -11.77 -6.62
N ASN A 161 -0.55 -12.94 -6.41
CA ASN A 161 -0.96 -13.40 -5.07
C ASN A 161 0.25 -13.57 -4.15
N LYS A 162 1.32 -14.20 -4.65
CA LYS A 162 2.58 -14.35 -3.91
C LYS A 162 3.14 -13.00 -3.46
N TYR A 163 3.19 -12.03 -4.38
CA TYR A 163 3.60 -10.66 -4.12
C TYR A 163 2.78 -10.02 -3.00
N MET A 164 1.45 -10.10 -3.06
CA MET A 164 0.55 -9.54 -2.05
C MET A 164 0.81 -10.14 -0.66
N HIS A 165 1.01 -11.46 -0.57
CA HIS A 165 1.38 -12.11 0.69
C HIS A 165 2.74 -11.65 1.21
N LEU A 166 3.74 -11.49 0.34
CA LEU A 166 5.10 -11.08 0.72
C LEU A 166 5.17 -9.59 1.14
N VAL A 167 4.36 -8.73 0.54
CA VAL A 167 4.22 -7.33 0.98
C VAL A 167 3.50 -7.26 2.31
N SER A 168 2.44 -8.02 2.52
CA SER A 168 1.67 -7.98 3.77
C SER A 168 2.47 -8.48 4.98
N SER A 169 1.90 -8.31 6.16
CA SER A 169 2.48 -8.82 7.42
C SER A 169 2.41 -10.34 7.56
N ASN A 170 1.85 -11.07 6.58
CA ASN A 170 1.89 -12.52 6.53
C ASN A 170 3.33 -13.07 6.47
N TYR A 171 4.23 -12.33 5.82
CA TYR A 171 5.64 -12.69 5.68
C TYR A 171 6.53 -11.54 6.17
N LYS A 172 6.65 -11.44 7.49
CA LYS A 172 7.34 -10.32 8.17
C LYS A 172 8.76 -10.08 7.67
N ASN A 173 9.50 -11.14 7.37
CA ASN A 173 10.92 -11.08 7.00
C ASN A 173 11.18 -11.13 5.48
N ALA A 174 10.14 -11.10 4.66
CA ALA A 174 10.31 -11.14 3.21
C ALA A 174 11.07 -9.90 2.69
N THR A 175 12.00 -10.13 1.76
CA THR A 175 12.82 -9.09 1.10
C THR A 175 12.73 -9.13 -0.42
N SER A 176 12.15 -10.21 -0.98
CA SER A 176 12.02 -10.40 -2.43
C SER A 176 10.96 -11.44 -2.76
N MET A 177 10.64 -11.58 -4.04
CA MET A 177 9.78 -12.63 -4.58
C MET A 177 10.31 -14.05 -4.33
N SER A 178 11.60 -14.22 -4.11
CA SER A 178 12.22 -15.51 -3.77
C SER A 178 12.27 -15.82 -2.27
N SER A 179 11.71 -14.95 -1.43
CA SER A 179 11.68 -15.19 0.02
C SER A 179 10.86 -16.44 0.37
N THR A 180 11.43 -17.30 1.21
CA THR A 180 10.85 -18.57 1.65
C THR A 180 10.63 -18.64 3.17
N GLY A 181 10.65 -17.48 3.84
CA GLY A 181 10.55 -17.38 5.29
C GLY A 181 9.21 -17.88 5.84
N SER A 182 9.15 -18.06 7.15
CA SER A 182 7.93 -18.47 7.84
C SER A 182 6.85 -17.40 7.77
N SER A 183 5.61 -17.85 7.52
CA SER A 183 4.43 -17.01 7.60
C SER A 183 4.09 -16.65 9.05
N THR A 184 3.49 -15.49 9.27
CA THR A 184 3.04 -14.98 10.57
C THR A 184 1.55 -14.65 10.53
N TYR A 185 0.74 -15.57 10.03
CA TYR A 185 -0.71 -15.36 9.96
C TYR A 185 -1.32 -15.14 11.34
N PRO A 186 -2.30 -14.21 11.48
CA PRO A 186 -2.98 -13.94 12.74
C PRO A 186 -3.89 -15.10 13.11
N GLY A 187 -3.76 -16.12 13.54
CA GLY A 187 -4.62 -17.26 13.93
C GLY A 187 -6.07 -17.26 13.43
N GLY A 188 -6.77 -18.35 13.57
CA GLY A 188 -8.20 -18.47 13.24
C GLY A 188 -8.52 -18.36 11.74
N GLY A 189 -7.61 -18.75 10.86
CA GLY A 189 -7.81 -18.69 9.40
C GLY A 189 -7.77 -17.27 8.82
N LYS A 190 -7.25 -16.30 9.57
CA LYS A 190 -7.13 -14.90 9.14
C LYS A 190 -5.82 -14.65 8.40
N SER A 191 -5.81 -13.61 7.58
CA SER A 191 -4.65 -13.17 6.80
C SER A 191 -4.56 -11.65 6.83
N TYR A 192 -3.38 -11.10 6.54
CA TYR A 192 -3.15 -9.68 6.27
C TYR A 192 -3.30 -9.32 4.77
N PHE A 193 -3.64 -10.28 3.93
CA PHE A 193 -3.99 -10.06 2.53
C PHE A 193 -5.47 -10.27 2.32
#